data_04d093775bb0c5c0e4bf796a840d93c5
#
_entry.id   04d093775bb0c5c0e4bf796a840d93c5
#
_cell.length_a   1.000
_cell.length_b   1.000
_cell.length_c   1.000
_cell.angle_alpha   90.00
_cell.angle_beta   90.00
_cell.angle_gamma   90.00
#
_symmetry.space_group_name_H-M   'P 1'
#
loop_
_entity.id
_entity.type
_entity.pdbx_description
1 polymer ?
#
loop_
_entity_poly.entity_id
_entity_poly.type
_entity_poly.pdbx_seq_one_letter_code
_entity_poly.pdbx_strand_id
1 'polypeptide(L)'
;MKLLFTGDINFRGLSEPNSKMCSDILAEVLPYFEKADFRIINLETPLANKEKHTPIKKSGPNLICAPNNILFLETLHTDVCTLANNHTGDFGEGAVIDTLKLLDTHSIRYCGAGANIDRAYDACRLEKDGFSISLISVCENEFGMATEATYGSAGYNARRLMNKIKQEKKVSDAVIVVFHGGNEFNPLPSPDTQNRYRLICDM
;
A
#
# COMPACT_ATOMS: atom_id res chain seq x y z
N MET A 1 -15.69 12.79 8.60
CA MET A 1 -14.98 11.69 7.92
C MET A 1 -14.24 10.84 8.95
N LYS A 2 -14.39 9.51 8.92
CA LYS A 2 -13.68 8.54 9.76
C LYS A 2 -12.84 7.64 8.88
N LEU A 3 -11.54 7.60 9.12
CA LEU A 3 -10.59 6.75 8.38
C LEU A 3 -10.14 5.60 9.28
N LEU A 4 -10.10 4.40 8.73
CA LEU A 4 -9.51 3.24 9.38
C LEU A 4 -8.25 2.87 8.60
N PHE A 5 -7.13 2.83 9.29
CA PHE A 5 -5.87 2.32 8.76
C PHE A 5 -5.54 0.99 9.43
N THR A 6 -5.12 0.02 8.64
CA THR A 6 -4.49 -1.19 9.16
C THR A 6 -2.97 -1.04 9.11
N GLY A 7 -2.26 -1.91 9.86
CA GLY A 7 -0.86 -2.19 9.58
C GLY A 7 -0.69 -3.05 8.33
N ASP A 8 0.42 -3.76 8.26
CA ASP A 8 0.78 -4.62 7.14
C ASP A 8 -0.14 -5.85 7.10
N ILE A 9 -0.78 -6.04 5.96
CA ILE A 9 -1.62 -7.21 5.70
C ILE A 9 -0.97 -8.06 4.62
N ASN A 10 -0.73 -9.32 4.95
CA ASN A 10 -0.38 -10.34 3.99
C ASN A 10 -1.23 -11.60 4.22
N PHE A 11 -1.48 -12.34 3.15
CA PHE A 11 -2.31 -13.53 3.17
C PHE A 11 -1.47 -14.82 3.09
N ARG A 12 -0.21 -14.76 3.53
CA ARG A 12 0.69 -15.90 3.50
C ARG A 12 0.12 -17.09 4.27
N GLY A 13 0.13 -18.24 3.64
CA GLY A 13 -0.42 -19.47 4.24
C GLY A 13 -1.92 -19.65 4.05
N LEU A 14 -2.63 -18.67 3.47
CA LEU A 14 -4.02 -18.79 3.11
C LEU A 14 -4.12 -19.16 1.62
N SER A 15 -4.52 -20.40 1.36
CA SER A 15 -4.72 -20.92 0.01
C SER A 15 -6.20 -21.06 -0.30
N GLU A 16 -6.59 -20.72 -1.52
CA GLU A 16 -7.94 -20.88 -2.06
C GLU A 16 -9.07 -20.37 -1.15
N PRO A 17 -9.02 -19.09 -0.72
CA PRO A 17 -10.07 -18.54 0.11
C PRO A 17 -11.41 -18.55 -0.64
N ASN A 18 -12.48 -18.71 0.13
CA ASN A 18 -13.85 -18.47 -0.32
C ASN A 18 -14.53 -17.47 0.62
N SER A 19 -15.66 -16.91 0.20
CA SER A 19 -16.34 -15.86 0.96
C SER A 19 -16.69 -16.25 2.40
N LYS A 20 -17.07 -17.52 2.62
CA LYS A 20 -17.35 -18.01 3.97
C LYS A 20 -16.09 -18.01 4.84
N MET A 21 -14.99 -18.56 4.34
CA MET A 21 -13.70 -18.57 5.04
C MET A 21 -13.22 -17.14 5.38
N CYS A 22 -13.33 -16.22 4.44
CA CYS A 22 -12.97 -14.82 4.68
C CYS A 22 -13.82 -14.22 5.80
N SER A 23 -15.14 -14.40 5.76
CA SER A 23 -16.05 -13.88 6.79
C SER A 23 -15.78 -14.51 8.16
N ASP A 24 -15.53 -15.81 8.23
CA ASP A 24 -15.24 -16.50 9.48
C ASP A 24 -13.92 -16.01 10.12
N ILE A 25 -12.86 -15.84 9.31
CA ILE A 25 -11.55 -15.35 9.77
C ILE A 25 -11.63 -13.90 10.23
N LEU A 26 -12.39 -13.06 9.53
CA LEU A 26 -12.47 -11.63 9.76
C LEU A 26 -13.57 -11.21 10.74
N ALA A 27 -14.37 -12.16 11.25
CA ALA A 27 -15.59 -11.89 12.03
C ALA A 27 -15.37 -10.89 13.19
N GLU A 28 -14.26 -11.01 13.91
CA GLU A 28 -13.97 -10.14 15.07
C GLU A 28 -13.55 -8.72 14.67
N VAL A 29 -12.99 -8.52 13.47
CA VAL A 29 -12.50 -7.21 13.03
C VAL A 29 -13.53 -6.46 12.17
N LEU A 30 -14.42 -7.15 11.46
CA LEU A 30 -15.43 -6.55 10.60
C LEU A 30 -16.23 -5.41 11.26
N PRO A 31 -16.69 -5.50 12.53
CA PRO A 31 -17.43 -4.43 13.17
C PRO A 31 -16.67 -3.10 13.32
N TYR A 32 -15.34 -3.14 13.26
CA TYR A 32 -14.51 -1.92 13.25
C TYR A 32 -14.45 -1.32 11.85
N PHE A 33 -14.34 -2.18 10.82
CA PHE A 33 -14.32 -1.76 9.42
C PHE A 33 -15.65 -1.11 9.00
N GLU A 34 -16.79 -1.63 9.45
CA GLU A 34 -18.13 -1.10 9.18
C GLU A 34 -18.34 0.32 9.72
N LYS A 35 -17.63 0.70 10.78
CA LYS A 35 -17.74 2.03 11.40
C LYS A 35 -16.95 3.13 10.67
N ALA A 36 -16.08 2.75 9.74
CA ALA A 36 -15.23 3.67 9.01
C ALA A 36 -15.94 4.18 7.74
N ASP A 37 -15.66 5.41 7.37
CA ASP A 37 -16.07 5.95 6.09
C ASP A 37 -15.17 5.46 4.95
N PHE A 38 -13.86 5.32 5.25
CA PHE A 38 -12.86 4.73 4.35
C PHE A 38 -11.93 3.80 5.09
N ARG A 39 -11.58 2.66 4.45
CA ARG A 39 -10.69 1.61 4.94
C ARG A 39 -9.44 1.59 4.07
N ILE A 40 -8.31 1.88 4.69
CA ILE A 40 -6.99 1.98 4.06
C ILE A 40 -6.14 0.82 4.57
N ILE A 41 -5.68 -0.04 3.69
CA ILE A 41 -4.96 -1.26 4.02
C ILE A 41 -3.57 -1.21 3.40
N ASN A 42 -2.50 -1.44 4.16
CA ASN A 42 -1.21 -1.73 3.55
C ASN A 42 -1.18 -3.19 3.08
N LEU A 43 -1.28 -3.38 1.76
CA LEU A 43 -1.16 -4.69 1.14
C LEU A 43 0.33 -5.01 0.94
N GLU A 44 0.90 -5.80 1.84
CA GLU A 44 2.33 -6.05 1.88
C GLU A 44 2.79 -7.12 0.87
N THR A 45 1.87 -7.86 0.28
CA THR A 45 2.19 -8.90 -0.70
C THR A 45 1.56 -8.60 -2.06
N PRO A 46 2.26 -8.82 -3.18
CA PRO A 46 1.62 -8.84 -4.48
C PRO A 46 0.61 -10.00 -4.57
N LEU A 47 -0.54 -9.72 -5.19
CA LEU A 47 -1.57 -10.70 -5.49
C LEU A 47 -1.42 -11.14 -6.95
N ALA A 48 -0.67 -12.22 -7.17
CA ALA A 48 -0.38 -12.70 -8.52
C ALA A 48 -0.15 -14.22 -8.54
N ASN A 49 -0.22 -14.82 -9.72
CA ASN A 49 0.05 -16.24 -9.86
C ASN A 49 1.56 -16.52 -9.76
N LYS A 50 1.97 -17.19 -8.69
CA LYS A 50 3.38 -17.52 -8.41
C LYS A 50 4.07 -18.28 -9.57
N GLU A 51 3.33 -19.09 -10.30
CA GLU A 51 3.90 -19.90 -11.38
C GLU A 51 4.25 -19.06 -12.64
N LYS A 52 3.68 -17.84 -12.74
CA LYS A 52 3.92 -16.92 -13.86
C LYS A 52 5.05 -15.94 -13.62
N HIS A 53 5.55 -15.84 -12.41
CA HIS A 53 6.52 -14.82 -12.01
C HIS A 53 7.71 -15.42 -11.27
N THR A 54 8.88 -14.83 -11.50
CA THR A 54 10.12 -15.25 -10.86
C THR A 54 10.47 -14.30 -9.71
N PRO A 55 10.80 -14.81 -8.52
CA PRO A 55 11.20 -13.96 -7.41
C PRO A 55 12.49 -13.20 -7.73
N ILE A 56 12.57 -11.97 -7.28
CA ILE A 56 13.80 -11.17 -7.37
C ILE A 56 14.85 -11.71 -6.40
N LYS A 57 16.13 -11.45 -6.71
CA LYS A 57 17.23 -11.76 -5.79
C LYS A 57 17.35 -10.67 -4.75
N LYS A 58 17.05 -10.98 -3.49
CA LYS A 58 17.19 -10.07 -2.36
C LYS A 58 17.54 -10.83 -1.09
N SER A 59 17.92 -10.12 -0.03
CA SER A 59 17.96 -10.66 1.33
C SER A 59 16.54 -10.76 1.89
N GLY A 60 16.28 -11.76 2.73
CA GLY A 60 14.94 -12.00 3.30
C GLY A 60 13.99 -12.76 2.37
N PRO A 61 12.76 -13.01 2.82
CA PRO A 61 11.77 -13.78 2.09
C PRO A 61 11.18 -12.99 0.92
N ASN A 62 10.84 -13.69 -0.17
CA ASN A 62 9.97 -13.16 -1.20
C ASN A 62 8.53 -13.56 -0.90
N LEU A 63 7.63 -12.59 -0.87
CA LEU A 63 6.21 -12.76 -0.57
C LEU A 63 5.38 -12.67 -1.86
N ILE A 64 4.42 -13.57 -2.00
CA ILE A 64 3.39 -13.54 -3.04
C ILE A 64 2.18 -14.32 -2.53
N CYS A 65 0.99 -13.86 -2.86
CA CYS A 65 -0.26 -14.53 -2.56
C CYS A 65 -1.08 -14.75 -3.84
N ALA A 66 -1.88 -15.81 -3.86
CA ALA A 66 -2.75 -16.10 -4.99
C ALA A 66 -3.77 -14.97 -5.24
N PRO A 67 -4.17 -14.73 -6.51
CA PRO A 67 -5.10 -13.64 -6.85
C PRO A 67 -6.43 -13.71 -6.10
N ASN A 68 -6.97 -14.90 -5.82
CA ASN A 68 -8.24 -15.05 -5.08
C ASN A 68 -8.18 -14.58 -3.62
N ASN A 69 -7.01 -14.27 -3.08
CA ASN A 69 -6.93 -13.55 -1.79
C ASN A 69 -7.51 -12.14 -1.83
N ILE A 70 -7.84 -11.61 -3.00
CA ILE A 70 -8.62 -10.38 -3.17
C ILE A 70 -9.97 -10.45 -2.40
N LEU A 71 -10.54 -11.64 -2.21
CA LEU A 71 -11.78 -11.85 -1.44
C LEU A 71 -11.68 -11.36 0.01
N PHE A 72 -10.49 -11.38 0.61
CA PHE A 72 -10.28 -10.78 1.94
C PHE A 72 -10.44 -9.27 1.91
N LEU A 73 -9.88 -8.62 0.88
CA LEU A 73 -10.00 -7.17 0.71
C LEU A 73 -11.44 -6.75 0.44
N GLU A 74 -12.18 -7.53 -0.37
CA GLU A 74 -13.61 -7.31 -0.62
C GLU A 74 -14.42 -7.50 0.67
N THR A 75 -14.17 -8.57 1.44
CA THR A 75 -14.86 -8.83 2.70
C THR A 75 -14.62 -7.71 3.72
N LEU A 76 -13.43 -7.11 3.73
CA LEU A 76 -13.10 -5.95 4.56
C LEU A 76 -13.66 -4.63 4.00
N HIS A 77 -14.36 -4.66 2.85
CA HIS A 77 -14.83 -3.46 2.15
C HIS A 77 -13.71 -2.44 1.93
N THR A 78 -12.54 -2.90 1.52
CA THR A 78 -11.33 -2.09 1.33
C THR A 78 -11.56 -1.00 0.31
N ASP A 79 -11.36 0.24 0.68
CA ASP A 79 -11.48 1.39 -0.22
C ASP A 79 -10.16 1.71 -0.93
N VAL A 80 -9.03 1.56 -0.24
CA VAL A 80 -7.70 1.87 -0.75
C VAL A 80 -6.66 0.88 -0.24
N CYS A 81 -5.82 0.38 -1.15
CA CYS A 81 -4.58 -0.31 -0.80
C CYS A 81 -3.40 0.65 -0.90
N THR A 82 -2.60 0.78 0.17
CA THR A 82 -1.26 1.33 0.08
C THR A 82 -0.29 0.22 -0.33
N LEU A 83 0.52 0.49 -1.36
CA LEU A 83 1.39 -0.50 -1.99
C LEU A 83 2.88 -0.11 -1.92
N ALA A 84 3.21 1.03 -1.31
CA ALA A 84 4.61 1.37 -1.09
C ALA A 84 5.14 0.58 0.11
N ASN A 85 5.73 -0.56 -0.17
CA ASN A 85 6.42 -1.42 0.78
C ASN A 85 7.54 -2.21 0.09
N ASN A 86 8.37 -2.88 0.86
CA ASN A 86 9.54 -3.62 0.38
C ASN A 86 9.20 -4.99 -0.23
N HIS A 87 7.92 -5.39 -0.23
CA HIS A 87 7.45 -6.68 -0.76
C HIS A 87 6.63 -6.57 -2.05
N THR A 88 6.12 -5.39 -2.39
CA THR A 88 5.30 -5.18 -3.61
C THR A 88 6.01 -5.67 -4.88
N GLY A 89 7.33 -5.49 -4.98
CA GLY A 89 8.13 -5.89 -6.13
C GLY A 89 8.79 -7.26 -6.02
N ASP A 90 8.46 -8.10 -5.05
CA ASP A 90 9.14 -9.35 -4.74
C ASP A 90 9.20 -10.37 -5.88
N PHE A 91 8.24 -10.31 -6.79
CA PHE A 91 8.19 -11.16 -7.98
C PHE A 91 8.28 -10.36 -9.29
N GLY A 92 8.95 -9.20 -9.21
CA GLY A 92 9.25 -8.35 -10.37
C GLY A 92 8.03 -7.59 -10.91
N GLU A 93 8.25 -6.85 -11.98
CA GLU A 93 7.25 -5.97 -12.58
C GLU A 93 5.95 -6.69 -12.96
N GLY A 94 6.04 -7.91 -13.49
CA GLY A 94 4.86 -8.66 -13.90
C GLY A 94 3.88 -8.90 -12.76
N ALA A 95 4.37 -9.22 -11.56
CA ALA A 95 3.53 -9.41 -10.38
C ALA A 95 2.92 -8.08 -9.88
N VAL A 96 3.67 -6.98 -9.98
CA VAL A 96 3.13 -5.64 -9.69
C VAL A 96 1.99 -5.33 -10.65
N ILE A 97 2.19 -5.51 -11.97
CA ILE A 97 1.17 -5.28 -12.99
C ILE A 97 -0.10 -6.10 -12.72
N ASP A 98 0.07 -7.41 -12.43
CA ASP A 98 -1.07 -8.29 -12.16
C ASP A 98 -1.84 -7.83 -10.90
N THR A 99 -1.12 -7.42 -9.85
CA THR A 99 -1.72 -6.89 -8.62
C THR A 99 -2.53 -5.62 -8.89
N LEU A 100 -1.96 -4.64 -9.61
CA LEU A 100 -2.66 -3.39 -9.94
C LEU A 100 -3.91 -3.64 -10.78
N LYS A 101 -3.82 -4.50 -11.81
CA LYS A 101 -4.97 -4.90 -12.64
C LYS A 101 -6.05 -5.60 -11.82
N LEU A 102 -5.67 -6.44 -10.87
CA LEU A 102 -6.61 -7.13 -10.00
C LEU A 102 -7.37 -6.14 -9.12
N LEU A 103 -6.67 -5.18 -8.49
CA LEU A 103 -7.28 -4.12 -7.70
C LEU A 103 -8.24 -3.27 -8.54
N ASP A 104 -7.83 -2.86 -9.75
CA ASP A 104 -8.68 -2.12 -10.69
C ASP A 104 -9.95 -2.91 -11.05
N THR A 105 -9.83 -4.21 -11.33
CA THR A 105 -10.96 -5.09 -11.67
C THR A 105 -11.98 -5.16 -10.54
N HIS A 106 -11.52 -5.13 -9.29
CA HIS A 106 -12.36 -5.16 -8.10
C HIS A 106 -12.70 -3.76 -7.55
N SER A 107 -12.41 -2.69 -8.32
CA SER A 107 -12.71 -1.30 -7.95
C SER A 107 -12.08 -0.86 -6.62
N ILE A 108 -10.96 -1.46 -6.23
CA ILE A 108 -10.17 -1.08 -5.07
C ILE A 108 -9.10 -0.09 -5.52
N ARG A 109 -9.17 1.13 -5.01
CA ARG A 109 -8.16 2.16 -5.31
C ARG A 109 -6.83 1.81 -4.67
N TYR A 110 -5.75 2.39 -5.19
CA TYR A 110 -4.41 2.20 -4.62
C TYR A 110 -3.54 3.45 -4.80
N CYS A 111 -2.46 3.51 -4.02
CA CYS A 111 -1.35 4.45 -4.16
C CYS A 111 -0.06 3.79 -3.66
N GLY A 112 1.09 4.34 -4.03
CA GLY A 112 2.39 3.85 -3.57
C GLY A 112 3.05 2.82 -4.50
N ALA A 113 2.40 2.44 -5.61
CA ALA A 113 3.01 1.67 -6.69
C ALA A 113 2.45 2.12 -8.03
N GLY A 114 3.21 1.93 -9.10
CA GLY A 114 2.77 2.36 -10.43
C GLY A 114 3.70 1.92 -11.55
N ALA A 115 3.33 2.31 -12.78
CA ALA A 115 4.03 1.95 -14.02
C ALA A 115 5.43 2.56 -14.14
N ASN A 116 5.69 3.59 -13.37
CA ASN A 116 6.98 4.26 -13.22
C ASN A 116 6.98 5.05 -11.91
N ILE A 117 8.10 5.68 -11.59
CA ILE A 117 8.25 6.42 -10.34
C ILE A 117 7.24 7.58 -10.20
N ASP A 118 6.85 8.24 -11.28
CA ASP A 118 5.87 9.33 -11.21
C ASP A 118 4.49 8.77 -10.86
N ARG A 119 4.08 7.68 -11.50
CA ARG A 119 2.81 6.99 -11.21
C ARG A 119 2.78 6.36 -9.82
N ALA A 120 3.91 5.84 -9.34
CA ALA A 120 4.02 5.30 -7.99
C ALA A 120 3.78 6.39 -6.91
N TYR A 121 4.10 7.65 -7.22
CA TYR A 121 3.83 8.81 -6.35
C TYR A 121 2.44 9.42 -6.53
N ASP A 122 1.59 8.90 -7.41
CA ASP A 122 0.23 9.43 -7.54
C ASP A 122 -0.55 9.27 -6.23
N ALA A 123 -1.22 10.36 -5.83
CA ALA A 123 -2.03 10.36 -4.63
C ALA A 123 -3.41 9.73 -4.91
N CYS A 124 -3.93 8.98 -3.94
CA CYS A 124 -5.32 8.53 -3.94
C CYS A 124 -6.17 9.57 -3.18
N ARG A 125 -7.20 10.13 -3.84
CA ARG A 125 -8.10 11.09 -3.21
C ARG A 125 -9.33 10.43 -2.63
N LEU A 126 -9.69 10.86 -1.44
CA LEU A 126 -10.90 10.48 -0.71
C LEU A 126 -11.71 11.75 -0.42
N GLU A 127 -13.02 11.69 -0.67
CA GLU A 127 -13.91 12.82 -0.41
C GLU A 127 -15.18 12.33 0.27
N LYS A 128 -15.59 13.05 1.29
CA LYS A 128 -16.88 12.84 1.98
C LYS A 128 -17.39 14.14 2.58
N ASP A 129 -18.67 14.44 2.35
CA ASP A 129 -19.37 15.61 2.90
C ASP A 129 -18.64 16.93 2.62
N GLY A 130 -18.04 17.07 1.42
CA GLY A 130 -17.31 18.26 0.98
C GLY A 130 -15.90 18.40 1.60
N PHE A 131 -15.42 17.41 2.35
CA PHE A 131 -14.05 17.36 2.87
C PHE A 131 -13.23 16.34 2.11
N SER A 132 -12.06 16.75 1.62
CA SER A 132 -11.18 15.96 0.76
C SER A 132 -9.82 15.67 1.39
N ILE A 133 -9.31 14.46 1.17
CA ILE A 133 -7.99 14.03 1.63
C ILE A 133 -7.23 13.46 0.45
N SER A 134 -5.96 13.86 0.29
CA SER A 134 -4.99 13.18 -0.58
C SER A 134 -4.13 12.23 0.25
N LEU A 135 -4.13 10.96 -0.12
CA LEU A 135 -3.32 9.90 0.49
C LEU A 135 -2.11 9.62 -0.39
N ILE A 136 -0.90 9.78 0.14
CA ILE A 136 0.37 9.48 -0.52
C ILE A 136 1.02 8.33 0.24
N SER A 137 1.45 7.27 -0.46
CA SER A 137 2.17 6.15 0.15
C SER A 137 3.59 6.09 -0.37
N VAL A 138 4.56 5.99 0.54
CA VAL A 138 6.00 5.85 0.24
C VAL A 138 6.64 4.84 1.19
N CYS A 139 7.75 4.24 0.79
CA CYS A 139 8.49 3.30 1.63
C CYS A 139 10.00 3.59 1.64
N GLU A 140 10.72 3.00 2.57
CA GLU A 140 12.19 2.99 2.52
C GLU A 140 12.70 2.35 1.22
N ASN A 141 13.87 2.79 0.75
CA ASN A 141 14.45 2.33 -0.51
C ASN A 141 15.17 0.99 -0.28
N GLU A 142 14.45 -0.10 -0.46
CA GLU A 142 15.00 -1.45 -0.35
C GLU A 142 14.95 -2.19 -1.69
N PHE A 143 13.84 -2.85 -1.99
CA PHE A 143 13.69 -3.71 -3.16
C PHE A 143 12.43 -3.35 -3.96
N GLY A 144 12.46 -3.62 -5.28
CA GLY A 144 11.27 -3.47 -6.12
C GLY A 144 10.79 -2.03 -6.31
N MET A 145 11.68 -1.05 -6.17
CA MET A 145 11.34 0.36 -6.37
C MET A 145 11.07 0.66 -7.83
N ALA A 146 10.05 1.48 -8.09
CA ALA A 146 9.78 2.00 -9.43
C ALA A 146 10.94 2.90 -9.90
N THR A 147 11.24 2.81 -11.20
CA THR A 147 12.17 3.72 -11.88
C THR A 147 11.41 4.58 -12.90
N GLU A 148 12.09 5.36 -13.71
CA GLU A 148 11.46 6.14 -14.80
C GLU A 148 10.77 5.23 -15.84
N ALA A 149 11.20 3.96 -15.97
CA ALA A 149 10.76 3.04 -17.00
C ALA A 149 10.20 1.70 -16.50
N THR A 150 10.19 1.45 -15.19
CA THR A 150 9.78 0.17 -14.61
C THR A 150 8.71 0.32 -13.56
N TYR A 151 7.79 -0.65 -13.51
CA TYR A 151 6.81 -0.77 -12.43
C TYR A 151 7.49 -1.06 -11.09
N GLY A 152 6.91 -0.55 -10.02
CA GLY A 152 7.39 -0.80 -8.68
C GLY A 152 6.77 0.11 -7.62
N SER A 153 7.35 0.04 -6.42
CA SER A 153 6.94 0.84 -5.26
C SER A 153 7.51 2.26 -5.29
N ALA A 154 6.82 3.19 -4.62
CA ALA A 154 7.26 4.56 -4.41
C ALA A 154 8.33 4.63 -3.30
N GLY A 155 9.59 4.43 -3.67
CA GLY A 155 10.72 4.59 -2.75
C GLY A 155 10.87 6.04 -2.29
N TYR A 156 11.23 6.24 -1.02
CA TYR A 156 11.35 7.56 -0.43
C TYR A 156 12.39 8.45 -1.13
N ASN A 157 11.94 9.59 -1.60
CA ASN A 157 12.76 10.70 -2.06
C ASN A 157 12.19 12.01 -1.50
N ALA A 158 12.94 12.65 -0.60
CA ALA A 158 12.46 13.84 0.13
C ALA A 158 11.98 14.96 -0.81
N ARG A 159 12.73 15.23 -1.90
CA ARG A 159 12.38 16.29 -2.85
C ARG A 159 11.09 15.97 -3.61
N ARG A 160 10.96 14.71 -4.10
CA ARG A 160 9.77 14.26 -4.84
C ARG A 160 8.54 14.28 -3.94
N LEU A 161 8.67 13.75 -2.71
CA LEU A 161 7.60 13.74 -1.73
C LEU A 161 7.15 15.15 -1.36
N MET A 162 8.10 16.05 -1.07
CA MET A 162 7.79 17.46 -0.77
C MET A 162 7.03 18.15 -1.92
N ASN A 163 7.47 17.93 -3.16
CA ASN A 163 6.79 18.49 -4.32
C ASN A 163 5.36 17.94 -4.45
N LYS A 164 5.19 16.63 -4.22
CA LYS A 164 3.87 15.99 -4.28
C LYS A 164 2.94 16.50 -3.17
N ILE A 165 3.42 16.61 -1.93
CA ILE A 165 2.66 17.19 -0.82
C ILE A 165 2.21 18.62 -1.16
N LYS A 166 3.11 19.47 -1.68
CA LYS A 166 2.79 20.85 -2.08
C LYS A 166 1.74 20.92 -3.20
N GLN A 167 1.74 19.96 -4.12
CA GLN A 167 0.73 19.86 -5.17
C GLN A 167 -0.63 19.46 -4.58
N GLU A 168 -0.65 18.44 -3.74
CA GLU A 168 -1.89 17.92 -3.17
C GLU A 168 -2.54 18.89 -2.16
N LYS A 169 -1.76 19.64 -1.39
CA LYS A 169 -2.25 20.73 -0.52
C LYS A 169 -3.01 21.85 -1.27
N LYS A 170 -2.89 21.94 -2.59
CA LYS A 170 -3.65 22.93 -3.39
C LYS A 170 -5.04 22.46 -3.79
N VAL A 171 -5.29 21.17 -3.67
CA VAL A 171 -6.47 20.50 -4.26
C VAL A 171 -7.19 19.58 -3.28
N SER A 172 -6.71 19.49 -2.04
CA SER A 172 -7.32 18.72 -0.95
C SER A 172 -7.20 19.48 0.36
N ASP A 173 -8.17 19.29 1.24
CA ASP A 173 -8.20 19.94 2.56
C ASP A 173 -7.15 19.39 3.51
N ALA A 174 -6.76 18.12 3.32
CA ALA A 174 -5.68 17.49 4.08
C ALA A 174 -4.84 16.56 3.20
N VAL A 175 -3.58 16.35 3.59
CA VAL A 175 -2.68 15.37 2.98
C VAL A 175 -2.22 14.42 4.07
N ILE A 176 -2.37 13.12 3.82
CA ILE A 176 -1.87 12.05 4.68
C ILE A 176 -0.75 11.32 3.95
N VAL A 177 0.40 11.18 4.60
CA VAL A 177 1.51 10.37 4.11
C VAL A 177 1.55 9.07 4.90
N VAL A 178 1.40 7.95 4.21
CA VAL A 178 1.65 6.61 4.75
C VAL A 178 3.08 6.23 4.41
N PHE A 179 3.87 6.00 5.43
CA PHE A 179 5.28 5.63 5.30
C PHE A 179 5.51 4.21 5.80
N HIS A 180 5.94 3.31 4.92
CA HIS A 180 6.33 1.96 5.29
C HIS A 180 7.85 1.89 5.44
N GLY A 181 8.32 1.49 6.60
CA GLY A 181 9.75 1.36 6.92
C GLY A 181 10.00 1.32 8.42
N GLY A 182 11.26 1.13 8.76
CA GLY A 182 11.72 1.01 10.13
C GLY A 182 12.72 -0.14 10.29
N ASN A 183 13.33 -0.25 11.46
CA ASN A 183 14.26 -1.33 11.76
C ASN A 183 13.51 -2.48 12.44
N GLU A 184 13.43 -3.63 11.79
CA GLU A 184 12.83 -4.84 12.37
C GLU A 184 13.46 -5.15 13.74
N PHE A 185 12.64 -5.67 14.65
CA PHE A 185 13.02 -6.03 16.03
C PHE A 185 13.52 -4.88 16.90
N ASN A 186 13.49 -3.63 16.42
CA ASN A 186 13.84 -2.48 17.23
C ASN A 186 12.57 -1.68 17.58
N PRO A 187 12.15 -1.63 18.86
CA PRO A 187 10.93 -0.93 19.26
C PRO A 187 11.06 0.61 19.22
N LEU A 188 12.27 1.13 19.07
CA LEU A 188 12.53 2.56 19.02
C LEU A 188 12.99 2.98 17.61
N PRO A 189 12.39 4.02 17.02
CA PRO A 189 12.84 4.54 15.75
C PRO A 189 14.23 5.18 15.89
N SER A 190 15.07 4.97 14.88
CA SER A 190 16.39 5.62 14.85
C SER A 190 16.27 7.15 14.80
N PRO A 191 17.30 7.91 15.23
CA PRO A 191 17.28 9.37 15.09
C PRO A 191 17.03 9.84 13.64
N ASP A 192 17.55 9.15 12.66
CA ASP A 192 17.34 9.46 11.24
C ASP A 192 15.87 9.24 10.82
N THR A 193 15.26 8.15 11.27
CA THR A 193 13.84 7.88 11.06
C THR A 193 12.98 8.97 11.70
N GLN A 194 13.29 9.36 12.94
CA GLN A 194 12.57 10.43 13.63
C GLN A 194 12.68 11.77 12.88
N ASN A 195 13.91 12.13 12.46
CA ASN A 195 14.14 13.37 11.72
C ASN A 195 13.42 13.37 10.37
N ARG A 196 13.39 12.23 9.67
CA ARG A 196 12.65 12.06 8.42
C ARG A 196 11.15 12.28 8.61
N TYR A 197 10.56 11.69 9.65
CA TYR A 197 9.13 11.84 9.92
C TYR A 197 8.77 13.26 10.34
N ARG A 198 9.60 13.92 11.16
CA ARG A 198 9.41 15.33 11.49
C ARG A 198 9.46 16.21 10.25
N LEU A 199 10.46 16.00 9.38
CA LEU A 199 10.56 16.72 8.11
C LEU A 199 9.30 16.56 7.24
N ILE A 200 8.73 15.36 7.17
CA ILE A 200 7.48 15.11 6.44
C ILE A 200 6.29 15.86 7.07
N CYS A 201 6.20 15.89 8.39
CA CYS A 201 5.14 16.62 9.10
C CYS A 201 5.26 18.14 8.92
N ASP A 202 6.48 18.66 8.76
CA ASP A 202 6.76 20.10 8.59
C ASP A 202 6.53 20.59 7.13
N MET A 203 6.30 19.67 6.18
CA MET A 203 6.01 19.97 4.77
C MET A 203 4.57 20.44 4.55
#